data_989999ea33011dd150ab53a3db603570
#
_entry.id   989999ea33011dd150ab53a3db603570
#
_cell.length_a   1.000
_cell.length_b   1.000
_cell.length_c   1.000
_cell.angle_alpha   90.00
_cell.angle_beta   90.00
_cell.angle_gamma   90.00
#
_symmetry.space_group_name_H-M   'P 1'
#
loop_
_entity.id
_entity.type
_entity.pdbx_description
1 polymer ?
#
loop_
_entity_poly.entity_id
_entity_poly.type
_entity_poly.pdbx_seq_one_letter_code
_entity_poly.pdbx_strand_id
1 'polypeptide(L)'
;MPELPEVETVRAGIADHSLGRSVRAVRVVDARSLRRNLPGPAHFEAALTGRALRGAYRRGKYLWLTLSEADGALADEALVVHLGMSGQLLVRDEPDGDVGSESGGESGNESEARASFDEQPRHLRVALELGPVGATSAAGATGGAASTNRASTNRASTGQRLLFVDQRIFGGMFLSPLVPDVPAAVAANKVAPGEVAAGEVPERFLVPEAVKHIARDPLDEFFDPAVVRRKFLRTSSGIKKVLLDQSVISGVGNIYADEALWRARLHYAKPARTLSAAQTRELLEAVTQVLRESLAAGGTSFDALYVNVLGESGYFERSLNAYGRAGEPCHRCAEAGRTSLMVREPFQNRSSYRCPHCQRAPRSR
;
A
#
# COMPACT_ATOMS: atom_id res chain seq x y z
N MET A 1 10.65 0.37 -5.76
CA MET A 1 9.81 -0.66 -5.09
C MET A 1 8.75 0.10 -4.34
N PRO A 2 7.48 -0.17 -4.58
CA PRO A 2 6.40 0.46 -3.82
C PRO A 2 6.65 0.33 -2.31
N GLU A 3 6.54 1.43 -1.60
CA GLU A 3 6.61 1.50 -0.15
C GLU A 3 5.19 1.77 0.38
N LEU A 4 5.02 2.17 1.62
CA LEU A 4 3.69 2.34 2.21
C LEU A 4 2.80 3.35 1.45
N PRO A 5 3.26 4.56 1.06
CA PRO A 5 2.38 5.53 0.41
C PRO A 5 1.82 5.03 -0.93
N GLU A 6 2.65 4.37 -1.75
CA GLU A 6 2.22 3.83 -3.03
C GLU A 6 1.17 2.71 -2.85
N VAL A 7 1.38 1.83 -1.85
CA VAL A 7 0.41 0.77 -1.54
C VAL A 7 -0.88 1.33 -0.95
N GLU A 8 -0.81 2.39 -0.15
CA GLU A 8 -1.99 3.06 0.41
C GLU A 8 -2.80 3.78 -0.68
N THR A 9 -2.14 4.43 -1.63
CA THR A 9 -2.81 5.05 -2.79
C THR A 9 -3.59 4.01 -3.59
N VAL A 10 -3.00 2.83 -3.83
CA VAL A 10 -3.68 1.71 -4.50
C VAL A 10 -4.84 1.19 -3.65
N ARG A 11 -4.65 0.97 -2.35
CA ARG A 11 -5.72 0.52 -1.44
C ARG A 11 -6.92 1.47 -1.45
N ALA A 12 -6.65 2.77 -1.31
CA ALA A 12 -7.70 3.79 -1.32
C ALA A 12 -8.45 3.80 -2.65
N GLY A 13 -7.73 3.75 -3.78
CA GLY A 13 -8.35 3.68 -5.09
C GLY A 13 -9.23 2.44 -5.30
N ILE A 14 -8.81 1.27 -4.79
CA ILE A 14 -9.69 0.07 -4.82
C ILE A 14 -10.92 0.27 -3.92
N ALA A 15 -10.73 0.85 -2.74
CA ALA A 15 -11.84 1.13 -1.83
C ALA A 15 -12.88 2.07 -2.48
N ASP A 16 -12.43 3.07 -3.20
CA ASP A 16 -13.30 4.07 -3.84
C ASP A 16 -14.01 3.55 -5.09
N HIS A 17 -13.41 2.59 -5.81
CA HIS A 17 -13.89 2.20 -7.15
C HIS A 17 -14.43 0.76 -7.25
N SER A 18 -13.97 -0.17 -6.40
CA SER A 18 -14.19 -1.60 -6.63
C SER A 18 -14.94 -2.33 -5.52
N LEU A 19 -15.08 -1.75 -4.31
CA LEU A 19 -15.81 -2.40 -3.23
C LEU A 19 -17.30 -2.56 -3.54
N GLY A 20 -17.89 -3.65 -3.04
CA GLY A 20 -19.28 -4.03 -3.27
C GLY A 20 -19.53 -4.74 -4.60
N ARG A 21 -18.50 -4.90 -5.44
CA ARG A 21 -18.61 -5.61 -6.73
C ARG A 21 -18.37 -7.10 -6.55
N SER A 22 -19.16 -7.93 -7.22
CA SER A 22 -18.95 -9.38 -7.29
C SER A 22 -17.91 -9.74 -8.34
N VAL A 23 -17.10 -10.74 -8.06
CA VAL A 23 -16.14 -11.31 -9.01
C VAL A 23 -16.90 -12.26 -9.93
N ARG A 24 -17.06 -11.91 -11.21
CA ARG A 24 -17.73 -12.73 -12.23
C ARG A 24 -16.83 -13.81 -12.79
N ALA A 25 -15.57 -13.45 -13.04
CA ALA A 25 -14.58 -14.36 -13.57
C ALA A 25 -13.18 -13.93 -13.12
N VAL A 26 -12.27 -14.88 -13.04
CA VAL A 26 -10.85 -14.63 -12.80
C VAL A 26 -10.06 -15.31 -13.89
N ARG A 27 -9.06 -14.63 -14.42
CA ARG A 27 -8.15 -15.18 -15.41
C ARG A 27 -6.71 -15.02 -14.94
N VAL A 28 -6.02 -16.12 -14.74
CA VAL A 28 -4.60 -16.16 -14.43
C VAL A 28 -3.81 -16.29 -15.74
N VAL A 29 -3.11 -15.23 -16.12
CA VAL A 29 -2.29 -15.19 -17.34
C VAL A 29 -0.90 -15.77 -17.08
N ASP A 30 -0.35 -15.57 -15.88
CA ASP A 30 0.96 -16.07 -15.49
C ASP A 30 0.94 -16.62 -14.06
N ALA A 31 1.00 -17.93 -13.94
CA ALA A 31 0.94 -18.66 -12.67
C ALA A 31 2.07 -18.29 -11.68
N ARG A 32 3.20 -17.75 -12.17
CA ARG A 32 4.30 -17.29 -11.31
C ARG A 32 3.89 -16.16 -10.38
N SER A 33 2.87 -15.39 -10.74
CA SER A 33 2.28 -14.35 -9.89
C SER A 33 1.47 -14.93 -8.72
N LEU A 34 1.13 -16.21 -8.76
CA LEU A 34 0.44 -16.95 -7.70
C LEU A 34 1.36 -17.89 -6.92
N ARG A 35 2.67 -17.72 -6.96
CA ARG A 35 3.64 -18.63 -6.31
C ARG A 35 3.44 -18.85 -4.82
N ARG A 36 2.67 -17.97 -4.14
CA ARG A 36 2.27 -18.11 -2.73
C ARG A 36 0.90 -18.75 -2.56
N ASN A 37 0.14 -18.92 -3.62
CA ASN A 37 -1.15 -19.63 -3.63
C ASN A 37 -0.90 -21.09 -3.94
N LEU A 38 -0.52 -21.86 -2.93
CA LEU A 38 -0.06 -23.25 -3.10
C LEU A 38 -1.02 -24.18 -3.86
N PRO A 39 -2.38 -24.07 -3.70
CA PRO A 39 -3.31 -24.90 -4.49
C PRO A 39 -3.31 -24.57 -6.00
N GLY A 40 -2.65 -23.46 -6.41
CA GLY A 40 -2.47 -23.12 -7.82
C GLY A 40 -3.60 -22.29 -8.44
N PRO A 41 -3.50 -22.03 -9.77
CA PRO A 41 -4.39 -21.10 -10.47
C PRO A 41 -5.86 -21.52 -10.45
N ALA A 42 -6.18 -22.78 -10.74
CA ALA A 42 -7.56 -23.26 -10.80
C ALA A 42 -8.31 -23.08 -9.46
N HIS A 43 -7.63 -23.35 -8.34
CA HIS A 43 -8.19 -23.11 -7.03
C HIS A 43 -8.40 -21.61 -6.79
N PHE A 44 -7.43 -20.77 -7.16
CA PHE A 44 -7.51 -19.31 -6.99
C PHE A 44 -8.69 -18.73 -7.78
N GLU A 45 -8.88 -19.16 -9.03
CA GLU A 45 -9.99 -18.74 -9.88
C GLU A 45 -11.35 -19.19 -9.31
N ALA A 46 -11.47 -20.46 -8.92
CA ALA A 46 -12.70 -21.01 -8.34
C ALA A 46 -13.05 -20.35 -7.00
N ALA A 47 -12.08 -20.14 -6.13
CA ALA A 47 -12.31 -19.57 -4.80
C ALA A 47 -12.72 -18.09 -4.83
N LEU A 48 -12.34 -17.33 -5.85
CA LEU A 48 -12.72 -15.93 -5.98
C LEU A 48 -14.04 -15.74 -6.74
N THR A 49 -14.35 -16.59 -7.69
CA THR A 49 -15.54 -16.46 -8.54
C THR A 49 -16.81 -16.58 -7.71
N GLY A 50 -17.72 -15.62 -7.86
CA GLY A 50 -18.99 -15.53 -7.13
C GLY A 50 -18.92 -14.76 -5.82
N ARG A 51 -17.72 -14.53 -5.26
CA ARG A 51 -17.54 -13.71 -4.06
C ARG A 51 -17.55 -12.21 -4.40
N ALA A 52 -17.85 -11.36 -3.43
CA ALA A 52 -17.79 -9.90 -3.59
C ALA A 52 -16.63 -9.28 -2.80
N LEU A 53 -16.06 -8.19 -3.33
CA LEU A 53 -15.05 -7.39 -2.65
C LEU A 53 -15.72 -6.57 -1.55
N ARG A 54 -15.43 -6.88 -0.28
CA ARG A 54 -16.11 -6.30 0.88
C ARG A 54 -15.35 -5.14 1.49
N GLY A 55 -14.06 -5.30 1.73
CA GLY A 55 -13.20 -4.29 2.35
C GLY A 55 -11.81 -4.31 1.76
N ALA A 56 -11.11 -3.17 1.83
CA ALA A 56 -9.74 -3.03 1.39
C ALA A 56 -8.86 -2.52 2.55
N TYR A 57 -7.88 -3.30 2.95
CA TYR A 57 -7.03 -3.06 4.11
C TYR A 57 -5.55 -3.14 3.73
N ARG A 58 -4.70 -2.57 4.56
CA ARG A 58 -3.25 -2.56 4.36
C ARG A 58 -2.51 -2.72 5.68
N ARG A 59 -1.36 -3.39 5.62
CA ARG A 59 -0.33 -3.31 6.66
C ARG A 59 1.05 -3.23 6.00
N GLY A 60 1.76 -2.14 6.22
CA GLY A 60 3.04 -1.89 5.56
C GLY A 60 2.90 -1.89 4.05
N LYS A 61 3.50 -2.89 3.39
CA LYS A 61 3.51 -3.04 1.93
C LYS A 61 2.59 -4.14 1.41
N TYR A 62 1.79 -4.74 2.29
CA TYR A 62 0.75 -5.70 1.94
C TYR A 62 -0.61 -5.02 1.92
N LEU A 63 -1.35 -5.25 0.86
CA LEU A 63 -2.75 -4.93 0.68
C LEU A 63 -3.54 -6.22 0.71
N TRP A 64 -4.74 -6.21 1.29
CA TRP A 64 -5.67 -7.32 1.13
C TRP A 64 -7.10 -6.83 0.98
N LEU A 65 -7.89 -7.65 0.30
CA LEU A 65 -9.31 -7.45 0.13
C LEU A 65 -10.04 -8.55 0.89
N THR A 66 -10.92 -8.17 1.81
CA THR A 66 -11.87 -9.11 2.41
C THR A 66 -12.97 -9.41 1.40
N LEU A 67 -13.52 -10.59 1.50
CA LEU A 67 -14.48 -11.12 0.55
C LEU A 67 -15.80 -11.44 1.25
N SER A 68 -16.92 -11.32 0.55
CA SER A 68 -18.20 -11.83 1.01
C SER A 68 -18.52 -13.15 0.32
N GLU A 69 -19.06 -14.09 1.05
CA GLU A 69 -19.71 -15.27 0.49
C GLU A 69 -21.03 -14.87 -0.23
N ALA A 70 -21.64 -15.82 -0.93
CA ALA A 70 -22.86 -15.56 -1.71
C ALA A 70 -24.05 -15.09 -0.85
N ASP A 71 -24.09 -15.47 0.42
CA ASP A 71 -25.09 -15.04 1.41
C ASP A 71 -24.77 -13.69 2.07
N GLY A 72 -23.65 -13.05 1.68
CA GLY A 72 -23.16 -11.78 2.25
C GLY A 72 -22.34 -11.92 3.53
N ALA A 73 -22.12 -13.13 4.04
CA ALA A 73 -21.25 -13.35 5.19
C ALA A 73 -19.77 -13.02 4.81
N LEU A 74 -18.99 -12.69 5.82
CA LEU A 74 -17.54 -12.52 5.63
C LEU A 74 -16.89 -13.88 5.34
N ALA A 75 -16.12 -13.96 4.27
CA ALA A 75 -15.36 -15.16 3.95
C ALA A 75 -14.19 -15.37 4.93
N ASP A 76 -13.82 -16.61 5.17
CA ASP A 76 -12.72 -16.98 6.07
C ASP A 76 -11.34 -16.60 5.52
N GLU A 77 -11.24 -16.29 4.24
CA GLU A 77 -10.01 -15.93 3.55
C GLU A 77 -10.10 -14.55 2.92
N ALA A 78 -8.95 -13.88 2.81
CA ALA A 78 -8.81 -12.63 2.07
C ALA A 78 -7.89 -12.80 0.86
N LEU A 79 -8.14 -12.00 -0.17
CA LEU A 79 -7.26 -11.86 -1.32
C LEU A 79 -6.11 -10.92 -0.95
N VAL A 80 -4.92 -11.47 -0.77
CA VAL A 80 -3.71 -10.71 -0.44
C VAL A 80 -2.97 -10.33 -1.72
N VAL A 81 -2.54 -9.07 -1.78
CA VAL A 81 -1.75 -8.53 -2.88
C VAL A 81 -0.44 -7.94 -2.34
N HIS A 82 0.67 -8.27 -3.00
CA HIS A 82 1.95 -7.64 -2.77
C HIS A 82 2.51 -7.13 -4.10
N LEU A 83 2.71 -5.83 -4.21
CA LEU A 83 3.10 -5.20 -5.50
C LEU A 83 4.55 -5.52 -5.90
N GLY A 84 5.38 -6.01 -4.99
CA GLY A 84 6.78 -6.35 -5.29
C GLY A 84 7.61 -5.12 -5.64
N MET A 85 8.20 -5.11 -6.83
CA MET A 85 9.04 -4.00 -7.32
C MET A 85 8.42 -3.23 -8.49
N SER A 86 7.52 -3.84 -9.24
CA SER A 86 6.94 -3.29 -10.47
C SER A 86 5.47 -3.67 -10.65
N GLY A 87 4.86 -4.27 -9.63
CA GLY A 87 3.44 -4.63 -9.66
C GLY A 87 2.55 -3.40 -9.54
N GLN A 88 1.46 -3.42 -10.30
CA GLN A 88 0.41 -2.42 -10.31
C GLN A 88 -0.95 -3.12 -10.22
N LEU A 89 -1.92 -2.48 -9.57
CA LEU A 89 -3.33 -2.83 -9.67
C LEU A 89 -4.04 -1.70 -10.40
N LEU A 90 -4.62 -2.03 -11.55
CA LEU A 90 -5.32 -1.06 -12.40
C LEU A 90 -6.81 -1.39 -12.43
N VAL A 91 -7.62 -0.36 -12.36
CA VAL A 91 -9.07 -0.43 -12.51
C VAL A 91 -9.43 0.08 -13.90
N ARG A 92 -10.32 -0.65 -14.60
CA ARG A 92 -10.91 -0.25 -15.89
C ARG A 92 -12.40 -0.47 -15.80
N ASP A 93 -13.15 0.62 -15.91
CA ASP A 93 -14.62 0.55 -15.97
C ASP A 93 -15.06 0.14 -17.38
N GLU A 94 -16.09 -0.70 -17.47
CA GLU A 94 -16.75 -1.02 -18.73
C GLU A 94 -17.44 0.25 -19.26
N PRO A 95 -17.29 0.61 -20.53
CA PRO A 95 -17.99 1.76 -21.09
C PRO A 95 -19.50 1.58 -20.95
N ASP A 96 -20.22 2.65 -20.63
CA ASP A 96 -21.68 2.66 -20.60
C ASP A 96 -22.18 2.31 -22.01
N GLY A 97 -22.77 1.12 -22.18
CA GLY A 97 -23.49 0.78 -23.39
C GLY A 97 -24.80 1.54 -23.42
N ASP A 98 -24.99 2.40 -24.38
CA ASP A 98 -26.27 3.09 -24.59
C ASP A 98 -27.38 2.03 -24.79
N VAL A 99 -28.28 1.93 -23.81
CA VAL A 99 -29.51 1.15 -23.98
C VAL A 99 -30.45 2.02 -24.79
N GLY A 100 -30.27 1.96 -26.13
CA GLY A 100 -31.29 2.33 -27.11
C GLY A 100 -31.90 3.71 -26.96
N SER A 101 -31.22 4.75 -27.41
CA SER A 101 -31.89 5.88 -28.01
C SER A 101 -31.36 6.07 -29.47
N GLU A 102 -32.21 5.76 -30.44
CA GLU A 102 -31.98 6.10 -31.83
C GLU A 102 -31.93 7.63 -31.97
N SER A 103 -30.77 8.24 -31.81
CA SER A 103 -30.50 9.58 -32.29
C SER A 103 -29.03 9.64 -32.73
N GLY A 104 -28.85 9.74 -34.05
CA GLY A 104 -27.54 9.71 -34.71
C GLY A 104 -26.64 10.86 -34.26
N GLY A 105 -25.40 10.52 -34.02
CA GLY A 105 -24.30 11.45 -33.86
C GLY A 105 -23.32 11.02 -32.79
N GLU A 106 -22.07 10.71 -33.23
CA GLU A 106 -20.87 10.45 -32.45
C GLU A 106 -20.55 8.96 -32.08
N SER A 107 -20.37 8.12 -33.10
CA SER A 107 -19.92 6.73 -32.95
C SER A 107 -18.40 6.56 -32.71
N GLY A 108 -17.61 7.63 -32.62
CA GLY A 108 -16.16 7.59 -32.46
C GLY A 108 -15.72 7.30 -30.99
N ASN A 109 -16.37 7.91 -30.03
CA ASN A 109 -15.91 7.91 -28.64
C ASN A 109 -16.21 6.60 -27.89
N GLU A 110 -17.31 5.92 -28.22
CA GLU A 110 -17.71 4.65 -27.59
C GLU A 110 -16.87 3.47 -28.06
N SER A 111 -16.50 3.42 -29.34
CA SER A 111 -15.64 2.36 -29.88
C SER A 111 -14.22 2.44 -29.31
N GLU A 112 -13.69 3.65 -29.11
CA GLU A 112 -12.39 3.86 -28.46
C GLU A 112 -12.42 3.49 -26.97
N ALA A 113 -13.49 3.84 -26.25
CA ALA A 113 -13.66 3.49 -24.84
C ALA A 113 -13.77 1.97 -24.64
N ARG A 114 -14.50 1.28 -25.52
CA ARG A 114 -14.61 -0.19 -25.47
C ARG A 114 -13.33 -0.89 -25.90
N ALA A 115 -12.64 -0.37 -26.90
CA ALA A 115 -11.32 -0.86 -27.30
C ALA A 115 -10.30 -0.72 -26.15
N SER A 116 -10.30 0.42 -25.43
CA SER A 116 -9.47 0.65 -24.24
C SER A 116 -9.83 -0.28 -23.08
N PHE A 117 -11.10 -0.62 -22.89
CA PHE A 117 -11.53 -1.58 -21.87
C PHE A 117 -11.05 -3.00 -22.21
N ASP A 118 -11.15 -3.41 -23.48
CA ASP A 118 -10.76 -4.74 -23.93
C ASP A 118 -9.25 -4.91 -24.12
N GLU A 119 -8.50 -3.81 -24.22
CA GLU A 119 -7.06 -3.83 -24.36
C GLU A 119 -6.39 -4.50 -23.14
N GLN A 120 -5.54 -5.49 -23.42
CA GLN A 120 -4.76 -6.15 -22.37
C GLN A 120 -3.45 -5.41 -22.14
N PRO A 121 -3.23 -4.87 -20.94
CA PRO A 121 -1.95 -4.23 -20.64
C PRO A 121 -0.78 -5.19 -20.86
N ARG A 122 0.30 -4.68 -21.42
CA ARG A 122 1.56 -5.41 -21.47
C ARG A 122 1.94 -5.85 -20.05
N HIS A 123 2.36 -7.10 -19.88
CA HIS A 123 2.68 -7.70 -18.59
C HIS A 123 1.48 -7.92 -17.64
N LEU A 124 0.28 -8.04 -18.16
CA LEU A 124 -0.87 -8.53 -17.41
C LEU A 124 -0.55 -9.92 -16.82
N ARG A 125 -0.86 -10.12 -15.54
CA ARG A 125 -0.61 -11.38 -14.82
C ARG A 125 -1.89 -12.04 -14.34
N VAL A 126 -2.79 -11.24 -13.78
CA VAL A 126 -4.10 -11.68 -13.31
C VAL A 126 -5.14 -10.62 -13.67
N ALA A 127 -6.30 -11.04 -14.13
CA ALA A 127 -7.46 -10.18 -14.35
C ALA A 127 -8.66 -10.73 -13.58
N LEU A 128 -9.34 -9.86 -12.83
CA LEU A 128 -10.63 -10.11 -12.22
C LEU A 128 -11.68 -9.30 -12.99
N GLU A 129 -12.70 -9.96 -13.48
CA GLU A 129 -13.89 -9.34 -14.07
C GLU A 129 -14.91 -9.14 -12.95
N LEU A 130 -15.27 -7.89 -12.72
CA LEU A 130 -16.15 -7.50 -11.64
C LEU A 130 -17.51 -7.10 -12.19
N GLY A 131 -18.57 -7.56 -11.52
CA GLY A 131 -19.93 -7.16 -11.80
C GLY A 131 -20.25 -5.75 -11.30
N PRO A 132 -21.49 -5.27 -11.51
CA PRO A 132 -21.98 -4.06 -10.92
C PRO A 132 -21.97 -4.15 -9.38
N VAL A 133 -22.05 -3.00 -8.70
CA VAL A 133 -22.18 -2.97 -7.24
C VAL A 133 -23.52 -3.59 -6.85
N GLY A 134 -23.49 -4.63 -6.02
CA GLY A 134 -24.71 -5.29 -5.53
C GLY A 134 -25.48 -4.41 -4.52
N ALA A 135 -26.79 -4.51 -4.53
CA ALA A 135 -27.69 -3.76 -3.63
C ALA A 135 -27.50 -4.08 -2.12
N THR A 136 -26.76 -5.13 -1.78
CA THR A 136 -26.59 -5.64 -0.40
C THR A 136 -25.37 -5.11 0.34
N SER A 137 -24.50 -4.28 -0.28
CA SER A 137 -23.20 -3.92 0.31
C SER A 137 -23.16 -2.56 1.04
N ALA A 138 -24.28 -1.88 1.25
CA ALA A 138 -24.30 -0.52 1.84
C ALA A 138 -24.08 -0.46 3.38
N ALA A 139 -23.86 -1.58 4.07
CA ALA A 139 -23.87 -1.65 5.54
C ALA A 139 -22.47 -1.64 6.22
N GLY A 140 -21.36 -1.48 5.50
CA GLY A 140 -20.02 -1.68 6.06
C GLY A 140 -19.02 -0.52 5.94
N ALA A 141 -19.36 0.60 5.32
CA ALA A 141 -18.42 1.70 5.09
C ALA A 141 -18.50 2.78 6.20
N THR A 142 -18.03 2.46 7.41
CA THR A 142 -17.77 3.46 8.45
C THR A 142 -16.27 3.50 8.75
N GLY A 143 -15.58 4.50 8.21
CA GLY A 143 -14.18 4.76 8.59
C GLY A 143 -13.36 5.45 7.49
N GLY A 144 -13.74 6.67 7.12
CA GLY A 144 -12.92 7.54 6.26
C GLY A 144 -13.76 8.73 5.78
N ALA A 145 -13.25 9.94 5.97
CA ALA A 145 -13.93 11.18 5.63
C ALA A 145 -14.52 11.15 4.21
N ALA A 146 -15.84 11.32 4.12
CA ALA A 146 -16.60 11.36 2.89
C ALA A 146 -16.14 12.51 2.00
N SER A 147 -15.45 12.20 0.91
CA SER A 147 -15.32 13.12 -0.22
C SER A 147 -16.61 13.01 -1.06
N THR A 148 -17.45 14.02 -0.96
CA THR A 148 -18.66 14.13 -1.75
C THR A 148 -18.30 14.48 -3.18
N ASN A 149 -18.23 13.51 -4.07
CA ASN A 149 -18.11 13.75 -5.50
C ASN A 149 -19.29 13.12 -6.24
N ARG A 150 -20.12 13.97 -6.86
CA ARG A 150 -21.37 13.65 -7.57
C ARG A 150 -21.23 12.82 -8.85
N ALA A 151 -20.00 12.38 -9.20
CA ALA A 151 -19.73 11.52 -10.36
C ALA A 151 -19.92 10.01 -10.07
N SER A 152 -20.30 9.64 -8.83
CA SER A 152 -20.31 8.25 -8.34
C SER A 152 -21.54 7.42 -8.75
N THR A 153 -22.63 8.03 -9.24
CA THR A 153 -23.92 7.31 -9.41
C THR A 153 -24.00 6.47 -10.68
N ASN A 154 -23.27 6.81 -11.75
CA ASN A 154 -23.30 6.03 -13.00
C ASN A 154 -22.32 4.82 -13.00
N ARG A 155 -21.24 4.87 -12.23
CA ARG A 155 -20.24 3.78 -12.17
C ARG A 155 -20.72 2.51 -11.48
N ALA A 156 -21.80 2.58 -10.71
CA ALA A 156 -22.31 1.44 -9.95
C ALA A 156 -22.98 0.37 -10.83
N SER A 157 -23.49 0.75 -12.01
CA SER A 157 -24.30 -0.11 -12.89
C SER A 157 -23.50 -0.90 -13.94
N THR A 158 -22.26 -0.50 -14.22
CA THR A 158 -21.40 -1.11 -15.26
C THR A 158 -20.43 -2.14 -14.71
N GLY A 159 -19.97 -3.05 -15.55
CA GLY A 159 -18.89 -3.97 -15.23
C GLY A 159 -17.55 -3.25 -15.03
N GLN A 160 -16.59 -3.93 -14.43
CA GLN A 160 -15.25 -3.41 -14.17
C GLN A 160 -14.21 -4.51 -14.28
N ARG A 161 -12.99 -4.16 -14.61
CA ARG A 161 -11.85 -5.08 -14.54
C ARG A 161 -10.83 -4.57 -13.52
N LEU A 162 -10.39 -5.46 -12.64
CA LEU A 162 -9.24 -5.24 -11.76
C LEU A 162 -8.06 -6.05 -12.31
N LEU A 163 -7.00 -5.36 -12.74
CA LEU A 163 -5.89 -5.93 -13.49
C LEU A 163 -4.61 -5.87 -12.65
N PHE A 164 -4.00 -7.01 -12.39
CA PHE A 164 -2.67 -7.09 -11.80
C PHE A 164 -1.63 -7.19 -12.91
N VAL A 165 -0.81 -6.14 -13.03
CA VAL A 165 0.24 -5.99 -14.04
C VAL A 165 1.59 -6.00 -13.33
N ASP A 166 2.54 -6.84 -13.75
CA ASP A 166 3.89 -6.87 -13.15
C ASP A 166 4.95 -7.30 -14.15
N GLN A 167 5.79 -6.37 -14.56
CA GLN A 167 6.86 -6.63 -15.53
C GLN A 167 7.89 -7.65 -15.00
N ARG A 168 8.28 -7.54 -13.73
CA ARG A 168 9.38 -8.31 -13.13
C ARG A 168 8.92 -9.57 -12.41
N ILE A 169 7.61 -9.74 -12.20
CA ILE A 169 7.00 -10.88 -11.49
C ILE A 169 7.56 -11.03 -10.05
N PHE A 170 7.88 -9.93 -9.40
CA PHE A 170 8.28 -9.90 -7.99
C PHE A 170 7.09 -9.71 -7.04
N GLY A 171 6.02 -9.15 -7.53
CA GLY A 171 4.74 -9.09 -6.86
C GLY A 171 3.97 -10.40 -6.94
N GLY A 172 2.74 -10.40 -6.47
CA GLY A 172 1.84 -11.55 -6.59
C GLY A 172 0.57 -11.41 -5.78
N MET A 173 -0.34 -12.33 -6.04
CA MET A 173 -1.63 -12.46 -5.38
C MET A 173 -1.76 -13.86 -4.79
N PHE A 174 -2.46 -13.99 -3.67
CA PHE A 174 -2.75 -15.29 -3.04
C PHE A 174 -3.88 -15.16 -2.03
N LEU A 175 -4.56 -16.24 -1.74
CA LEU A 175 -5.54 -16.32 -0.66
C LEU A 175 -4.84 -16.66 0.65
N SER A 176 -5.33 -16.10 1.75
CA SER A 176 -4.83 -16.37 3.08
C SER A 176 -5.95 -16.31 4.10
N PRO A 177 -6.03 -17.27 5.04
CA PRO A 177 -7.00 -17.26 6.11
C PRO A 177 -6.94 -15.95 6.91
N LEU A 178 -8.10 -15.45 7.31
CA LEU A 178 -8.23 -14.31 8.21
C LEU A 178 -8.09 -14.76 9.65
N VAL A 179 -7.24 -14.09 10.41
CA VAL A 179 -7.01 -14.36 11.83
C VAL A 179 -7.09 -13.08 12.65
N PRO A 180 -7.51 -13.16 13.92
CA PRO A 180 -7.57 -12.00 14.80
C PRO A 180 -6.20 -11.36 15.06
N ASP A 181 -6.15 -10.02 15.01
CA ASP A 181 -5.03 -9.18 15.41
C ASP A 181 -5.53 -7.95 16.18
N VAL A 182 -6.21 -8.22 17.30
CA VAL A 182 -6.80 -7.18 18.15
C VAL A 182 -5.67 -6.42 18.87
N PRO A 183 -5.59 -5.08 18.74
CA PRO A 183 -4.59 -4.30 19.46
C PRO A 183 -4.76 -4.44 20.97
N ALA A 184 -3.64 -4.46 21.71
CA ALA A 184 -3.67 -4.56 23.16
C ALA A 184 -4.50 -3.45 23.85
N ALA A 185 -4.53 -2.26 23.25
CA ALA A 185 -5.35 -1.14 23.75
C ALA A 185 -6.84 -1.42 23.63
N VAL A 186 -7.27 -2.11 22.57
CA VAL A 186 -8.67 -2.53 22.35
C VAL A 186 -9.01 -3.70 23.26
N ALA A 187 -8.14 -4.70 23.32
CA ALA A 187 -8.31 -5.88 24.19
C ALA A 187 -8.40 -5.53 25.67
N ALA A 188 -7.80 -4.40 26.09
CA ALA A 188 -7.84 -3.90 27.47
C ALA A 188 -9.06 -3.01 27.78
N ASN A 189 -10.12 -3.02 26.93
CA ASN A 189 -11.31 -2.16 27.06
C ASN A 189 -11.04 -0.65 27.13
N LYS A 190 -9.94 -0.20 26.53
CA LYS A 190 -9.58 1.22 26.44
C LYS A 190 -10.20 1.95 25.24
N VAL A 191 -10.98 1.26 24.43
CA VAL A 191 -11.76 1.80 23.31
C VAL A 191 -13.23 1.64 23.64
N ALA A 192 -14.04 2.65 23.29
CA ALA A 192 -15.43 2.80 23.70
C ALA A 192 -16.27 1.50 23.58
N PRO A 193 -17.09 1.17 24.60
CA PRO A 193 -17.99 0.02 24.54
C PRO A 193 -19.12 0.36 23.56
N GLY A 194 -19.21 -0.38 22.48
CA GLY A 194 -20.30 -0.22 21.50
C GLY A 194 -20.08 -0.97 20.19
N GLU A 195 -18.85 -1.40 19.90
CA GLU A 195 -18.54 -1.99 18.59
C GLU A 195 -18.22 -3.49 18.62
N VAL A 196 -18.25 -4.14 19.77
CA VAL A 196 -17.98 -5.59 19.87
C VAL A 196 -19.17 -6.24 20.55
N ALA A 197 -20.05 -6.84 19.77
CA ALA A 197 -20.98 -7.84 20.31
C ALA A 197 -20.14 -8.97 20.93
N ALA A 198 -20.58 -9.47 22.08
CA ALA A 198 -19.81 -10.46 22.85
C ALA A 198 -19.52 -11.69 21.96
N GLY A 199 -18.26 -11.84 21.53
CA GLY A 199 -17.76 -13.02 20.85
C GLY A 199 -17.29 -12.85 19.39
N GLU A 200 -17.60 -11.75 18.70
CA GLU A 200 -17.15 -11.55 17.31
C GLU A 200 -16.03 -10.50 17.23
N VAL A 201 -14.96 -10.84 16.51
CA VAL A 201 -13.88 -9.90 16.22
C VAL A 201 -14.28 -9.05 15.00
N PRO A 202 -14.40 -7.71 15.15
CA PRO A 202 -14.70 -6.85 14.02
C PRO A 202 -13.75 -7.05 12.85
N GLU A 203 -14.26 -6.98 11.63
CA GLU A 203 -13.49 -7.22 10.39
C GLU A 203 -12.20 -6.40 10.32
N ARG A 204 -12.21 -5.14 10.78
CA ARG A 204 -11.01 -4.27 10.84
C ARG A 204 -9.87 -4.80 11.70
N PHE A 205 -10.12 -5.76 12.59
CA PHE A 205 -9.12 -6.45 13.41
C PHE A 205 -8.79 -7.86 12.91
N LEU A 206 -9.29 -8.22 11.73
CA LEU A 206 -8.89 -9.45 11.05
C LEU A 206 -7.77 -9.13 10.06
N VAL A 207 -6.74 -9.95 10.08
CA VAL A 207 -5.61 -9.82 9.15
C VAL A 207 -5.34 -11.17 8.50
N PRO A 208 -4.86 -11.20 7.25
CA PRO A 208 -4.39 -12.45 6.67
C PRO A 208 -3.27 -13.04 7.53
N GLU A 209 -3.32 -14.34 7.80
CA GLU A 209 -2.30 -15.03 8.59
C GLU A 209 -0.90 -14.79 8.05
N ALA A 210 -0.75 -14.79 6.73
CA ALA A 210 0.49 -14.48 6.05
C ALA A 210 1.04 -13.08 6.33
N VAL A 211 0.23 -12.14 6.82
CA VAL A 211 0.60 -10.74 7.12
C VAL A 211 0.73 -10.49 8.64
N LYS A 212 0.27 -11.40 9.49
CA LYS A 212 0.25 -11.24 10.96
C LYS A 212 1.63 -10.91 11.57
N HIS A 213 2.71 -11.43 10.97
CA HIS A 213 4.08 -11.19 11.43
C HIS A 213 4.62 -9.78 11.11
N ILE A 214 3.91 -9.02 10.25
CA ILE A 214 4.29 -7.66 9.86
C ILE A 214 3.86 -6.68 10.96
N ALA A 215 4.80 -5.83 11.40
CA ALA A 215 4.52 -4.82 12.42
C ALA A 215 3.50 -3.80 11.92
N ARG A 216 2.85 -3.11 12.86
CA ARG A 216 2.06 -1.91 12.53
C ARG A 216 2.96 -0.83 11.98
N ASP A 217 2.46 -0.07 11.02
CA ASP A 217 3.18 1.05 10.41
C ASP A 217 2.84 2.39 11.09
N PRO A 218 3.62 3.44 10.86
CA PRO A 218 3.45 4.73 11.54
C PRO A 218 2.16 5.49 11.23
N LEU A 219 1.37 5.04 10.25
CA LEU A 219 0.07 5.62 9.92
C LEU A 219 -1.10 4.83 10.51
N ASP A 220 -0.82 3.66 11.10
CA ASP A 220 -1.83 2.85 11.81
C ASP A 220 -2.21 3.56 13.13
N GLU A 221 -3.51 3.70 13.42
CA GLU A 221 -4.03 4.33 14.64
C GLU A 221 -3.55 3.65 15.94
N PHE A 222 -3.20 2.37 15.87
CA PHE A 222 -2.66 1.59 16.99
C PHE A 222 -1.13 1.44 16.94
N PHE A 223 -0.45 2.29 16.18
CA PHE A 223 1.01 2.31 16.18
C PHE A 223 1.56 2.77 17.53
N ASP A 224 2.39 1.93 18.17
CA ASP A 224 3.02 2.25 19.46
C ASP A 224 4.52 2.48 19.30
N PRO A 225 4.99 3.75 19.35
CA PRO A 225 6.42 4.08 19.32
C PRO A 225 7.25 3.39 20.42
N ALA A 226 6.64 3.08 21.57
CA ALA A 226 7.33 2.40 22.66
C ALA A 226 7.66 0.94 22.31
N VAL A 227 6.80 0.27 21.54
CA VAL A 227 7.07 -1.09 21.00
C VAL A 227 8.29 -1.03 20.08
N VAL A 228 8.34 -0.09 19.16
CA VAL A 228 9.46 0.09 18.22
C VAL A 228 10.76 0.38 19.00
N ARG A 229 10.69 1.29 19.98
CA ARG A 229 11.86 1.61 20.82
C ARG A 229 12.40 0.40 21.56
N ARG A 230 11.54 -0.45 22.13
CA ARG A 230 11.99 -1.70 22.79
C ARG A 230 12.75 -2.61 21.81
N LYS A 231 12.30 -2.70 20.55
CA LYS A 231 13.00 -3.45 19.50
C LYS A 231 14.36 -2.81 19.14
N PHE A 232 14.44 -1.48 19.03
CA PHE A 232 15.70 -0.76 18.79
C PHE A 232 16.75 -1.06 19.88
N LEU A 233 16.35 -1.08 21.13
CA LEU A 233 17.26 -1.34 22.26
C LEU A 233 17.87 -2.76 22.25
N ARG A 234 17.24 -3.71 21.56
CA ARG A 234 17.68 -5.11 21.51
C ARG A 234 18.68 -5.41 20.38
N THR A 235 19.03 -4.43 19.53
CA THR A 235 19.90 -4.69 18.38
C THR A 235 21.04 -3.69 18.26
N SER A 236 22.23 -4.19 17.90
CA SER A 236 23.38 -3.37 17.52
C SER A 236 23.45 -3.04 16.03
N SER A 237 22.49 -3.52 15.24
CA SER A 237 22.42 -3.20 13.80
C SER A 237 22.28 -1.71 13.57
N GLY A 238 22.83 -1.22 12.43
CA GLY A 238 22.66 0.17 12.01
C GLY A 238 21.18 0.52 11.84
N ILE A 239 20.82 1.73 12.24
CA ILE A 239 19.41 2.15 12.33
C ILE A 239 18.65 1.99 11.01
N LYS A 240 19.27 2.25 9.85
CA LYS A 240 18.61 2.06 8.56
C LYS A 240 18.22 0.60 8.33
N LYS A 241 19.08 -0.36 8.70
CA LYS A 241 18.75 -1.80 8.60
C LYS A 241 17.50 -2.13 9.42
N VAL A 242 17.40 -1.53 10.61
CA VAL A 242 16.27 -1.76 11.52
C VAL A 242 14.99 -1.08 11.01
N LEU A 243 15.07 0.09 10.40
CA LEU A 243 13.93 0.75 9.73
C LEU A 243 13.41 -0.04 8.53
N LEU A 244 14.26 -0.80 7.85
CA LEU A 244 13.87 -1.64 6.71
C LEU A 244 13.29 -3.00 7.12
N ASP A 245 13.39 -3.36 8.39
CA ASP A 245 12.82 -4.60 8.93
C ASP A 245 11.33 -4.45 9.19
N GLN A 246 10.53 -5.05 8.32
CA GLN A 246 9.07 -4.96 8.34
C GLN A 246 8.45 -5.61 9.60
N SER A 247 9.20 -6.40 10.34
CA SER A 247 8.77 -6.94 11.65
C SER A 247 8.97 -5.95 12.80
N VAL A 248 9.76 -4.89 12.60
CA VAL A 248 10.03 -3.83 13.59
C VAL A 248 9.10 -2.64 13.39
N ILE A 249 9.10 -2.12 12.18
CA ILE A 249 8.26 -1.02 11.69
C ILE A 249 7.97 -1.29 10.22
N SER A 250 6.71 -1.35 9.85
CA SER A 250 6.39 -1.71 8.48
C SER A 250 6.18 -0.51 7.56
N GLY A 251 6.15 -0.76 6.26
CA GLY A 251 5.89 0.27 5.25
C GLY A 251 7.12 1.06 4.80
N VAL A 252 8.10 1.21 5.66
CA VAL A 252 9.34 1.95 5.35
C VAL A 252 10.20 1.14 4.40
N GLY A 253 10.68 1.77 3.33
CA GLY A 253 11.65 1.22 2.42
C GLY A 253 12.86 2.14 2.27
N ASN A 254 13.59 1.99 1.18
CA ASN A 254 14.88 2.64 1.01
C ASN A 254 14.77 4.16 0.88
N ILE A 255 13.74 4.63 0.19
CA ILE A 255 13.49 6.07 -0.06
C ILE A 255 13.17 6.75 1.26
N TYR A 256 12.12 6.30 1.92
CA TYR A 256 11.62 6.94 3.14
C TYR A 256 12.55 6.75 4.34
N ALA A 257 13.36 5.68 4.36
CA ALA A 257 14.42 5.51 5.37
C ALA A 257 15.49 6.60 5.24
N ASP A 258 15.99 6.89 4.02
CA ASP A 258 17.01 7.92 3.82
C ASP A 258 16.44 9.32 4.10
N GLU A 259 15.21 9.62 3.68
CA GLU A 259 14.53 10.89 3.96
C GLU A 259 14.34 11.11 5.46
N ALA A 260 13.83 10.12 6.18
CA ALA A 260 13.62 10.21 7.62
C ALA A 260 14.95 10.37 8.40
N LEU A 261 15.98 9.62 8.00
CA LEU A 261 17.31 9.74 8.61
C LEU A 261 17.95 11.11 8.35
N TRP A 262 17.75 11.67 7.14
CA TRP A 262 18.20 13.02 6.84
C TRP A 262 17.48 14.05 7.74
N ARG A 263 16.16 13.93 7.89
CA ARG A 263 15.38 14.82 8.79
C ARG A 263 15.84 14.73 10.22
N ALA A 264 16.01 13.54 10.76
CA ALA A 264 16.46 13.27 12.11
C ALA A 264 17.99 13.48 12.31
N ARG A 265 18.74 13.86 11.29
CA ARG A 265 20.21 14.05 11.32
C ARG A 265 20.98 12.83 11.83
N LEU A 266 20.47 11.65 11.54
CA LEU A 266 21.07 10.39 11.96
C LEU A 266 21.81 9.69 10.80
N HIS A 267 23.02 9.23 11.08
CA HIS A 267 23.76 8.39 10.14
C HIS A 267 23.13 6.99 10.06
N TYR A 268 23.00 6.44 8.85
CA TYR A 268 22.36 5.14 8.61
C TYR A 268 22.99 3.98 9.39
N ALA A 269 24.30 4.02 9.63
CA ALA A 269 25.05 2.98 10.35
C ALA A 269 25.06 3.18 11.88
N LYS A 270 24.44 4.24 12.42
CA LYS A 270 24.37 4.41 13.88
C LYS A 270 23.65 3.23 14.51
N PRO A 271 24.27 2.52 15.51
CA PRO A 271 23.62 1.37 16.13
C PRO A 271 22.30 1.76 16.79
N ALA A 272 21.21 1.03 16.47
CA ALA A 272 19.87 1.40 16.93
C ALA A 272 19.77 1.49 18.45
N ARG A 273 20.42 0.56 19.18
CA ARG A 273 20.44 0.54 20.66
C ARG A 273 21.06 1.79 21.30
N THR A 274 21.83 2.57 20.55
CA THR A 274 22.51 3.78 21.07
C THR A 274 21.68 5.06 20.91
N LEU A 275 20.49 4.96 20.30
CA LEU A 275 19.59 6.10 20.19
C LEU A 275 19.00 6.45 21.57
N SER A 276 19.08 7.72 21.94
CA SER A 276 18.35 8.22 23.11
C SER A 276 16.84 8.16 22.88
N ALA A 277 16.05 8.29 23.94
CA ALA A 277 14.60 8.36 23.82
C ALA A 277 14.15 9.54 22.92
N ALA A 278 14.81 10.68 23.03
CA ALA A 278 14.54 11.87 22.21
C ALA A 278 14.87 11.61 20.73
N GLN A 279 16.03 11.03 20.43
CA GLN A 279 16.41 10.68 19.06
C GLN A 279 15.47 9.63 18.43
N THR A 280 15.00 8.65 19.23
CA THR A 280 14.04 7.67 18.76
C THR A 280 12.71 8.34 18.40
N ARG A 281 12.20 9.22 19.26
CA ARG A 281 10.96 9.96 19.01
C ARG A 281 11.11 10.84 17.75
N GLU A 282 12.15 11.64 17.66
CA GLU A 282 12.43 12.51 16.49
C GLU A 282 12.50 11.70 15.18
N LEU A 283 13.14 10.53 15.22
CA LEU A 283 13.22 9.65 14.05
C LEU A 283 11.85 9.10 13.65
N LEU A 284 11.05 8.62 14.60
CA LEU A 284 9.72 8.07 14.31
C LEU A 284 8.74 9.15 13.85
N GLU A 285 8.82 10.35 14.41
CA GLU A 285 8.09 11.52 13.94
C GLU A 285 8.49 11.88 12.49
N ALA A 286 9.81 11.90 12.20
CA ALA A 286 10.31 12.11 10.84
C ALA A 286 9.81 11.06 9.85
N VAL A 287 9.82 9.78 10.23
CA VAL A 287 9.25 8.69 9.40
C VAL A 287 7.77 8.96 9.12
N THR A 288 6.98 9.23 10.15
CA THR A 288 5.54 9.48 10.02
C THR A 288 5.25 10.67 9.11
N GLN A 289 6.01 11.75 9.29
CA GLN A 289 5.84 12.98 8.51
C GLN A 289 6.17 12.77 7.02
N VAL A 290 7.31 12.12 6.73
CA VAL A 290 7.70 11.81 5.33
C VAL A 290 6.66 10.95 4.64
N LEU A 291 6.12 9.93 5.32
CA LEU A 291 5.09 9.06 4.78
C LEU A 291 3.79 9.83 4.50
N ARG A 292 3.38 10.72 5.39
CA ARG A 292 2.17 11.56 5.21
C ARG A 292 2.33 12.54 4.05
N GLU A 293 3.47 13.21 3.95
CA GLU A 293 3.76 14.14 2.84
C GLU A 293 3.77 13.42 1.50
N SER A 294 4.37 12.22 1.45
CA SER A 294 4.36 11.40 0.25
C SER A 294 2.96 10.94 -0.12
N LEU A 295 2.16 10.53 0.85
CA LEU A 295 0.77 10.12 0.61
C LEU A 295 -0.07 11.28 0.07
N ALA A 296 0.09 12.49 0.63
CA ALA A 296 -0.59 13.69 0.14
C ALA A 296 -0.20 14.07 -1.30
N ALA A 297 1.00 13.69 -1.74
CA ALA A 297 1.50 13.89 -3.11
C ALA A 297 1.21 12.71 -4.06
N GLY A 298 0.43 11.71 -3.63
CA GLY A 298 0.10 10.53 -4.44
C GLY A 298 1.23 9.50 -4.56
N GLY A 299 2.25 9.55 -3.69
CA GLY A 299 3.41 8.67 -3.73
C GLY A 299 4.56 9.17 -4.61
N THR A 300 5.62 8.36 -4.74
CA THR A 300 6.77 8.64 -5.60
C THR A 300 6.60 8.02 -6.98
N SER A 301 7.04 8.71 -8.03
CA SER A 301 7.02 8.24 -9.42
C SER A 301 8.42 8.21 -10.07
N PHE A 302 9.44 7.70 -9.35
CA PHE A 302 10.76 7.47 -9.95
C PHE A 302 10.76 6.55 -11.18
N ASP A 303 9.74 5.72 -11.30
CA ASP A 303 9.47 4.89 -12.46
C ASP A 303 8.03 5.17 -12.89
N ALA A 304 7.78 5.29 -14.20
CA ALA A 304 6.44 5.30 -14.78
C ALA A 304 5.59 4.07 -14.37
N LEU A 305 6.16 3.19 -13.55
CA LEU A 305 5.54 1.99 -12.99
C LEU A 305 4.77 2.25 -11.68
N TYR A 306 4.93 3.42 -11.03
CA TYR A 306 4.21 3.72 -9.79
C TYR A 306 3.06 4.67 -10.09
N VAL A 307 1.92 4.07 -10.36
CA VAL A 307 0.67 4.77 -10.69
C VAL A 307 -0.42 4.36 -9.71
N ASN A 308 -1.42 5.20 -9.54
CA ASN A 308 -2.64 4.84 -8.84
C ASN A 308 -3.47 3.82 -9.66
N VAL A 309 -4.63 3.42 -9.15
CA VAL A 309 -5.48 2.42 -9.83
C VAL A 309 -6.03 2.91 -11.18
N LEU A 310 -6.05 4.21 -11.44
CA LEU A 310 -6.48 4.81 -12.71
C LEU A 310 -5.32 5.01 -13.71
N GLY A 311 -4.08 4.71 -13.29
CA GLY A 311 -2.89 4.85 -14.12
C GLY A 311 -2.20 6.21 -14.01
N GLU A 312 -2.54 7.04 -13.02
CA GLU A 312 -1.95 8.36 -12.82
C GLU A 312 -0.73 8.30 -11.90
N SER A 313 0.30 9.08 -12.22
CA SER A 313 1.56 9.15 -11.48
C SER A 313 1.51 10.10 -10.29
N GLY A 314 2.16 9.76 -9.19
CA GLY A 314 2.40 10.69 -8.07
C GLY A 314 3.53 11.69 -8.34
N TYR A 315 3.74 12.66 -7.45
CA TYR A 315 4.68 13.77 -7.64
C TYR A 315 5.68 13.96 -6.49
N PHE A 316 5.75 13.05 -5.53
CA PHE A 316 6.57 13.25 -4.31
C PHE A 316 8.08 13.29 -4.58
N GLU A 317 8.56 12.72 -5.68
CA GLU A 317 9.98 12.73 -6.05
C GLU A 317 10.59 14.13 -6.10
N ARG A 318 9.79 15.15 -6.44
CA ARG A 318 10.20 16.57 -6.49
C ARG A 318 10.49 17.17 -5.12
N SER A 319 10.07 16.50 -4.04
CA SER A 319 10.18 16.98 -2.65
C SER A 319 11.27 16.26 -1.84
N LEU A 320 12.06 15.39 -2.49
CA LEU A 320 13.10 14.62 -1.81
C LEU A 320 14.30 15.48 -1.43
N ASN A 321 14.81 15.24 -0.23
CA ASN A 321 15.95 15.96 0.34
C ASN A 321 17.24 15.16 0.37
N ALA A 322 17.15 13.84 0.31
CA ALA A 322 18.30 12.94 0.40
C ALA A 322 18.37 11.93 -0.73
N TYR A 323 17.30 11.15 -0.93
CA TYR A 323 17.31 10.04 -1.87
C TYR A 323 17.43 10.55 -3.32
N GLY A 324 18.34 9.94 -4.10
CA GLY A 324 18.59 10.31 -5.48
C GLY A 324 19.51 11.52 -5.70
N ARG A 325 19.82 12.29 -4.65
CA ARG A 325 20.47 13.60 -4.73
C ARG A 325 21.99 13.58 -4.54
N ALA A 326 22.66 12.50 -4.88
CA ALA A 326 24.13 12.43 -4.77
C ALA A 326 24.81 13.48 -5.65
N GLY A 327 25.76 14.23 -5.08
CA GLY A 327 26.46 15.34 -5.74
C GLY A 327 25.75 16.69 -5.68
N GLU A 328 24.49 16.73 -5.24
CA GLU A 328 23.74 17.98 -5.07
C GLU A 328 23.96 18.60 -3.68
N PRO A 329 23.79 19.92 -3.54
CA PRO A 329 23.86 20.59 -2.24
C PRO A 329 22.82 20.05 -1.26
N CYS A 330 23.22 19.83 -0.02
CA CYS A 330 22.27 19.57 1.07
C CYS A 330 21.47 20.84 1.36
N HIS A 331 20.16 20.82 1.21
CA HIS A 331 19.27 21.98 1.42
C HIS A 331 19.52 22.65 2.77
N ARG A 332 19.51 21.90 3.87
CA ARG A 332 19.76 22.42 5.22
C ARG A 332 21.12 23.07 5.39
N CYS A 333 22.17 22.54 4.75
CA CYS A 333 23.48 23.15 4.81
C CYS A 333 23.53 24.43 4.01
N ALA A 334 22.93 24.46 2.83
CA ALA A 334 22.85 25.65 1.97
C ALA A 334 22.08 26.79 2.66
N GLU A 335 20.93 26.51 3.26
CA GLU A 335 20.16 27.48 4.07
C GLU A 335 20.96 28.05 5.22
N ALA A 336 21.89 27.27 5.80
CA ALA A 336 22.78 27.70 6.87
C ALA A 336 24.10 28.30 6.36
N GLY A 337 24.22 28.65 5.07
CA GLY A 337 25.41 29.23 4.45
C GLY A 337 26.61 28.29 4.39
N ARG A 338 26.41 26.98 4.42
CA ARG A 338 27.46 25.96 4.40
C ARG A 338 27.42 25.14 3.11
N THR A 339 28.58 24.86 2.56
CA THR A 339 28.72 23.96 1.41
C THR A 339 28.89 22.52 1.90
N SER A 340 27.92 21.65 1.60
CA SER A 340 28.01 20.21 1.83
C SER A 340 27.20 19.48 0.77
N LEU A 341 27.82 18.60 0.03
CA LEU A 341 27.16 17.81 -1.02
C LEU A 341 26.61 16.50 -0.41
N MET A 342 25.48 16.07 -0.92
CA MET A 342 24.91 14.75 -0.61
C MET A 342 25.81 13.66 -1.19
N VAL A 343 26.01 12.58 -0.43
CA VAL A 343 26.78 11.42 -0.86
C VAL A 343 25.92 10.19 -0.99
N ARG A 344 26.27 9.32 -1.94
CA ARG A 344 25.71 7.98 -2.10
C ARG A 344 26.75 6.96 -1.65
N GLU A 345 26.40 6.13 -0.70
CA GLU A 345 27.28 5.10 -0.15
C GLU A 345 26.65 3.70 -0.30
N PRO A 346 27.46 2.66 -0.48
CA PRO A 346 26.96 1.28 -0.44
C PRO A 346 26.33 0.96 0.91
N PHE A 347 25.18 0.29 0.89
CA PHE A 347 24.49 -0.17 2.08
C PHE A 347 23.85 -1.54 1.81
N GLN A 348 24.49 -2.60 2.27
CA GLN A 348 24.10 -3.97 1.94
C GLN A 348 23.99 -4.14 0.39
N ASN A 349 22.88 -4.67 -0.12
CA ASN A 349 22.64 -4.77 -1.57
C ASN A 349 21.92 -3.53 -2.15
N ARG A 350 22.02 -2.37 -1.48
CA ARG A 350 21.34 -1.10 -1.83
C ARG A 350 22.29 0.08 -1.69
N SER A 351 21.77 1.28 -1.87
CA SER A 351 22.48 2.53 -1.62
C SER A 351 21.86 3.25 -0.41
N SER A 352 22.65 4.06 0.29
CA SER A 352 22.19 5.03 1.26
C SER A 352 22.63 6.43 0.84
N TYR A 353 21.73 7.39 0.92
CA TYR A 353 21.98 8.80 0.62
C TYR A 353 22.01 9.60 1.91
N ARG A 354 23.03 10.44 2.09
CA ARG A 354 23.16 11.27 3.30
C ARG A 354 23.95 12.54 3.06
N CYS A 355 23.81 13.50 3.97
CA CYS A 355 24.71 14.66 4.07
C CYS A 355 25.85 14.35 5.04
N PRO A 356 27.14 14.41 4.63
CA PRO A 356 28.26 14.13 5.52
C PRO A 356 28.36 15.08 6.72
N HIS A 357 27.93 16.32 6.57
CA HIS A 357 27.92 17.32 7.63
C HIS A 357 26.80 17.11 8.63
N CYS A 358 25.54 16.93 8.16
CA CYS A 358 24.38 16.79 9.03
C CYS A 358 24.27 15.42 9.70
N GLN A 359 24.74 14.36 9.02
CA GLN A 359 24.59 12.96 9.41
C GLN A 359 25.99 12.34 9.57
N ARG A 360 26.69 12.76 10.64
CA ARG A 360 28.06 12.31 10.91
C ARG A 360 28.10 10.81 11.22
N ALA A 361 29.12 10.15 10.66
CA ALA A 361 29.38 8.74 10.96
C ALA A 361 29.58 8.51 12.47
N PRO A 362 29.06 7.41 13.04
CA PRO A 362 29.39 7.04 14.41
C PRO A 362 30.92 6.83 14.53
N ARG A 363 31.49 7.25 15.65
CA ARG A 363 32.91 6.96 15.92
C ARG A 363 33.08 5.46 16.02
N SER A 364 34.04 4.89 15.30
CA SER A 364 34.49 3.52 15.51
C SER A 364 35.05 3.42 16.94
N ARG A 365 34.45 2.58 17.76
CA ARG A 365 35.04 2.16 19.05
C ARG A 365 35.97 1.01 18.83
#